data_36b6be160226005f77f0d539fe490ac0
#
_entry.id   36b6be160226005f77f0d539fe490ac0
#
_cell.length_a   1.000
_cell.length_b   1.000
_cell.length_c   1.000
_cell.angle_alpha   90.00
_cell.angle_beta   90.00
_cell.angle_gamma   90.00
#
_symmetry.space_group_name_H-M   'P 1'
#
loop_
_entity.id
_entity.type
_entity.pdbx_description
1 polymer ?
#
loop_
_entity_poly.entity_id
_entity_poly.type
_entity_poly.pdbx_seq_one_letter_code
_entity_poly.pdbx_strand_id
1 'polypeptide(L)'
;IAALSNAEMYDINMVIAPGVIQRLHSSVAQSLVDIVEQRADAFLILDGTAAGDSISQAVTEALALDSNYAAFYYPYVKTIDINTNKLITVPPSVLLPGVFASNDRVAAEWFAPAGLNRGGLVGAVSVLDKVTQSERDTLYEGKVNPICQFPGQGIVVWGQKTLQDKPSALDRINVRRLLLTVRKYIASTSKYLVFEQNSSETRNRFLNIVNPYLEGIQQRQGLYAFRVVMDETNNTPDVIDRNILKGAIYLQPTKTAEFIQIDFNILPTGAAFNG
;
A
#
# COMPACT_ATOMS: atom_id res chain seq x y z
N ILE A 1 19.25 10.32 4.41
CA ILE A 1 18.18 9.69 5.21
C ILE A 1 17.58 10.73 6.16
N ALA A 2 18.34 11.37 7.07
CA ALA A 2 17.81 12.35 8.04
C ALA A 2 17.00 13.50 7.42
N ALA A 3 17.37 13.98 6.23
CA ALA A 3 16.60 15.02 5.54
C ALA A 3 15.18 14.56 5.16
N LEU A 4 14.97 13.27 4.89
CA LEU A 4 13.66 12.70 4.56
C LEU A 4 12.72 12.61 5.77
N SER A 5 13.22 12.71 7.00
CA SER A 5 12.37 12.63 8.19
C SER A 5 11.46 13.85 8.38
N ASN A 6 11.78 14.97 7.74
CA ASN A 6 10.98 16.19 7.84
C ASN A 6 9.79 16.17 6.86
N ALA A 7 8.62 15.76 7.36
CA ALA A 7 7.38 15.69 6.60
C ALA A 7 6.83 17.07 6.20
N GLU A 8 7.20 18.13 6.90
CA GLU A 8 6.73 19.49 6.58
C GLU A 8 7.50 20.10 5.41
N MET A 9 8.77 19.70 5.24
CA MET A 9 9.64 20.23 4.19
C MET A 9 9.47 19.51 2.86
N TYR A 10 9.17 18.19 2.90
CA TYR A 10 9.06 17.35 1.71
C TYR A 10 7.74 16.59 1.71
N ASP A 11 6.84 16.94 0.80
CA ASP A 11 5.62 16.17 0.55
C ASP A 11 5.94 15.01 -0.40
N ILE A 12 6.04 13.81 0.15
CA ILE A 12 6.34 12.57 -0.58
C ILE A 12 5.27 11.52 -0.29
N ASN A 13 4.93 10.70 -1.28
CA ASN A 13 3.97 9.60 -1.15
C ASN A 13 4.66 8.23 -1.13
N MET A 14 5.87 8.16 -1.69
CA MET A 14 6.60 6.91 -1.85
C MET A 14 8.09 7.13 -1.65
N VAL A 15 8.73 6.16 -1.01
CA VAL A 15 10.18 6.08 -0.87
C VAL A 15 10.65 4.80 -1.57
N ILE A 16 11.69 4.92 -2.35
CA ILE A 16 12.40 3.79 -2.96
C ILE A 16 13.89 3.92 -2.70
N ALA A 17 14.57 2.80 -2.58
CA ALA A 17 16.02 2.77 -2.42
C ALA A 17 16.60 1.63 -3.29
N PRO A 18 16.65 1.79 -4.63
CA PRO A 18 17.13 0.75 -5.53
C PRO A 18 18.55 0.32 -5.19
N GLY A 19 18.74 -0.99 -5.02
CA GLY A 19 20.03 -1.57 -4.66
C GLY A 19 20.36 -1.57 -3.16
N VAL A 20 19.50 -1.00 -2.32
CA VAL A 20 19.58 -1.23 -0.86
C VAL A 20 18.88 -2.56 -0.56
N ILE A 21 19.67 -3.60 -0.41
CA ILE A 21 19.23 -4.97 -0.17
C ILE A 21 19.23 -5.24 1.33
N GLN A 22 18.15 -5.74 1.88
CA GLN A 22 17.96 -5.95 3.34
C GLN A 22 19.14 -6.73 3.94
N ARG A 23 19.50 -7.87 3.37
CA ARG A 23 20.59 -8.72 3.86
C ARG A 23 21.97 -8.03 3.88
N LEU A 24 22.25 -7.21 2.88
CA LEU A 24 23.56 -6.57 2.72
C LEU A 24 23.64 -5.20 3.42
N HIS A 25 22.52 -4.53 3.57
CA HIS A 25 22.43 -3.16 4.05
C HIS A 25 21.36 -3.02 5.15
N SER A 26 21.27 -3.98 6.06
CA SER A 26 20.20 -4.10 7.07
C SER A 26 19.98 -2.82 7.89
N SER A 27 21.05 -2.13 8.29
CA SER A 27 20.96 -0.87 9.05
C SER A 27 20.35 0.27 8.24
N VAL A 28 20.65 0.34 6.93
CA VAL A 28 20.07 1.35 6.03
C VAL A 28 18.60 1.04 5.77
N ALA A 29 18.29 -0.23 5.49
CA ALA A 29 16.92 -0.69 5.27
C ALA A 29 16.04 -0.44 6.49
N GLN A 30 16.52 -0.78 7.71
CA GLN A 30 15.81 -0.48 8.95
C GLN A 30 15.61 1.02 9.15
N SER A 31 16.63 1.84 8.91
CA SER A 31 16.50 3.30 9.01
C SER A 31 15.47 3.87 8.03
N LEU A 32 15.32 3.28 6.84
CA LEU A 32 14.28 3.69 5.89
C LEU A 32 12.88 3.30 6.38
N VAL A 33 12.73 2.12 6.98
CA VAL A 33 11.48 1.69 7.62
C VAL A 33 11.11 2.62 8.76
N ASP A 34 12.05 2.89 9.67
CA ASP A 34 11.83 3.79 10.82
C ASP A 34 11.38 5.19 10.39
N ILE A 35 11.97 5.71 9.30
CA ILE A 35 11.59 7.03 8.77
C ILE A 35 10.18 7.04 8.22
N VAL A 36 9.79 6.05 7.40
CA VAL A 36 8.43 6.05 6.84
C VAL A 36 7.37 5.80 7.92
N GLU A 37 7.70 5.06 8.97
CA GLU A 37 6.84 4.87 10.14
C GLU A 37 6.70 6.16 10.96
N GLN A 38 7.81 6.84 11.23
CA GLN A 38 7.81 8.12 11.95
C GLN A 38 7.05 9.20 11.17
N ARG A 39 7.30 9.32 9.87
CA ARG A 39 6.56 10.25 9.00
C ARG A 39 5.08 9.89 8.90
N ALA A 40 4.80 8.60 8.71
CA ALA A 40 3.46 8.04 8.54
C ALA A 40 2.63 8.72 7.41
N ASP A 41 3.31 9.22 6.38
CA ASP A 41 2.73 9.88 5.20
C ASP A 41 3.24 9.33 3.87
N ALA A 42 4.20 8.39 3.89
CA ALA A 42 4.80 7.77 2.73
C ALA A 42 4.83 6.24 2.84
N PHE A 43 4.92 5.55 1.70
CA PHE A 43 5.04 4.10 1.59
C PHE A 43 6.40 3.73 1.02
N LEU A 44 7.06 2.72 1.60
CA LEU A 44 8.39 2.25 1.21
C LEU A 44 8.30 1.01 0.32
N ILE A 45 8.97 1.04 -0.82
CA ILE A 45 9.26 -0.16 -1.61
C ILE A 45 10.74 -0.48 -1.43
N LEU A 46 11.02 -1.62 -0.83
CA LEU A 46 12.37 -2.04 -0.48
C LEU A 46 12.75 -3.30 -1.26
N ASP A 47 14.02 -3.41 -1.66
CA ASP A 47 14.56 -4.59 -2.31
C ASP A 47 15.04 -5.58 -1.24
N GLY A 48 14.33 -6.71 -1.10
CA GLY A 48 14.65 -7.73 -0.09
C GLY A 48 15.85 -8.58 -0.45
N THR A 49 16.07 -8.79 -1.75
CA THR A 49 17.05 -9.75 -2.28
C THR A 49 17.99 -9.12 -3.29
N ALA A 50 19.14 -9.78 -3.53
CA ALA A 50 19.99 -9.52 -4.68
C ALA A 50 19.51 -10.28 -5.93
N ALA A 51 20.03 -9.90 -7.09
CA ALA A 51 19.75 -10.61 -8.33
C ALA A 51 20.27 -12.06 -8.26
N GLY A 52 19.39 -13.02 -8.50
CA GLY A 52 19.70 -14.44 -8.45
C GLY A 52 19.59 -15.09 -7.06
N ASP A 53 19.17 -14.37 -6.02
CA ASP A 53 18.82 -14.97 -4.74
C ASP A 53 17.57 -15.86 -4.89
N SER A 54 17.48 -16.91 -4.06
CA SER A 54 16.39 -17.87 -4.10
C SER A 54 15.11 -17.34 -3.44
N ILE A 55 13.99 -18.00 -3.72
CA ILE A 55 12.68 -17.74 -3.09
C ILE A 55 12.76 -17.84 -1.56
N SER A 56 13.43 -18.87 -1.05
CA SER A 56 13.62 -19.03 0.40
C SER A 56 14.42 -17.89 1.02
N GLN A 57 15.40 -17.36 0.31
CA GLN A 57 16.12 -16.17 0.76
C GLN A 57 15.19 -14.95 0.79
N ALA A 58 14.38 -14.75 -0.25
CA ALA A 58 13.42 -13.65 -0.30
C ALA A 58 12.44 -13.67 0.88
N VAL A 59 11.91 -14.85 1.21
CA VAL A 59 11.02 -15.05 2.36
C VAL A 59 11.75 -14.75 3.68
N THR A 60 12.97 -15.24 3.83
CA THR A 60 13.78 -15.01 5.04
C THR A 60 14.02 -13.53 5.29
N GLU A 61 14.36 -12.78 4.25
CA GLU A 61 14.59 -11.33 4.35
C GLU A 61 13.30 -10.54 4.65
N ALA A 62 12.16 -10.99 4.10
CA ALA A 62 10.86 -10.37 4.39
C ALA A 62 10.41 -10.62 5.83
N LEU A 63 10.70 -11.81 6.37
CA LEU A 63 10.38 -12.15 7.75
C LEU A 63 11.28 -11.44 8.79
N ALA A 64 12.41 -10.88 8.36
CA ALA A 64 13.29 -10.10 9.24
C ALA A 64 12.76 -8.70 9.55
N LEU A 65 11.70 -8.24 8.86
CA LEU A 65 11.08 -6.94 9.05
C LEU A 65 9.59 -7.07 9.37
N ASP A 66 9.10 -6.26 10.29
CA ASP A 66 7.68 -6.13 10.61
C ASP A 66 7.27 -4.66 10.44
N SER A 67 6.65 -4.33 9.31
CA SER A 67 6.15 -2.99 9.03
C SER A 67 4.99 -3.02 8.05
N ASN A 68 3.95 -2.25 8.34
CA ASN A 68 2.87 -2.02 7.38
C ASN A 68 3.08 -0.81 6.47
N TYR A 69 4.23 -0.14 6.57
CA TYR A 69 4.62 0.97 5.71
C TYR A 69 5.58 0.56 4.60
N ALA A 70 5.97 -0.73 4.55
CA ALA A 70 6.94 -1.24 3.58
C ALA A 70 6.42 -2.50 2.88
N ALA A 71 6.94 -2.76 1.68
CA ALA A 71 6.67 -3.97 0.91
C ALA A 71 7.91 -4.46 0.17
N PHE A 72 8.01 -5.79 0.03
CA PHE A 72 9.00 -6.48 -0.79
C PHE A 72 8.37 -7.10 -2.03
N TYR A 73 9.18 -7.19 -3.09
CA TYR A 73 8.81 -7.79 -4.36
C TYR A 73 9.91 -8.70 -4.90
N TYR A 74 9.53 -9.76 -5.60
CA TYR A 74 10.43 -10.74 -6.19
C TYR A 74 9.81 -11.28 -7.51
N PRO A 75 10.56 -11.60 -8.53
CA PRO A 75 12.01 -11.47 -8.69
C PRO A 75 12.46 -10.12 -9.28
N TYR A 76 13.77 -9.99 -9.53
CA TYR A 76 14.34 -8.94 -10.37
C TYR A 76 13.75 -8.99 -11.78
N VAL A 77 13.79 -7.86 -12.46
CA VAL A 77 13.26 -7.73 -13.82
C VAL A 77 14.33 -7.23 -14.79
N LYS A 78 14.17 -7.57 -16.06
CA LYS A 78 15.03 -7.09 -17.13
C LYS A 78 14.32 -5.98 -17.89
N THR A 79 15.01 -4.88 -18.10
CA THR A 79 14.54 -3.71 -18.84
C THR A 79 15.60 -3.26 -19.83
N ILE A 80 15.20 -2.41 -20.78
CA ILE A 80 16.15 -1.80 -21.73
C ILE A 80 16.60 -0.47 -21.15
N ASP A 81 17.90 -0.31 -20.97
CA ASP A 81 18.50 0.98 -20.64
C ASP A 81 18.35 1.93 -21.83
N ILE A 82 17.67 3.05 -21.62
CA ILE A 82 17.35 4.02 -22.65
C ILE A 82 18.62 4.66 -23.25
N ASN A 83 19.67 4.82 -22.46
CA ASN A 83 20.89 5.48 -22.91
C ASN A 83 21.78 4.59 -23.75
N THR A 84 21.88 3.31 -23.38
CA THR A 84 22.79 2.34 -24.02
C THR A 84 22.07 1.36 -24.95
N ASN A 85 20.74 1.34 -24.94
CA ASN A 85 19.87 0.39 -25.63
C ASN A 85 20.23 -1.08 -25.32
N LYS A 86 20.80 -1.34 -24.14
CA LYS A 86 21.16 -2.68 -23.68
C LYS A 86 20.16 -3.22 -22.70
N LEU A 87 19.96 -4.53 -22.71
CA LEU A 87 19.17 -5.22 -21.71
C LEU A 87 19.94 -5.26 -20.39
N ILE A 88 19.35 -4.68 -19.35
CA ILE A 88 19.92 -4.65 -17.99
C ILE A 88 18.95 -5.31 -17.00
N THR A 89 19.51 -5.86 -15.93
CA THR A 89 18.74 -6.40 -14.82
C THR A 89 18.65 -5.34 -13.71
N VAL A 90 17.43 -5.05 -13.28
CA VAL A 90 17.16 -4.04 -12.25
C VAL A 90 16.31 -4.62 -11.12
N PRO A 91 16.45 -4.09 -9.90
CA PRO A 91 15.58 -4.48 -8.80
C PRO A 91 14.14 -3.99 -9.04
N PRO A 92 13.15 -4.66 -8.43
CA PRO A 92 11.73 -4.30 -8.58
C PRO A 92 11.42 -2.85 -8.25
N SER A 93 12.07 -2.29 -7.24
CA SER A 93 11.86 -0.91 -6.78
C SER A 93 12.07 0.17 -7.86
N VAL A 94 12.81 -0.15 -8.94
CA VAL A 94 13.02 0.78 -10.07
C VAL A 94 11.74 0.97 -10.91
N LEU A 95 10.99 -0.09 -11.17
CA LEU A 95 9.83 -0.05 -12.07
C LEU A 95 8.48 0.02 -11.33
N LEU A 96 8.42 -0.44 -10.09
CA LEU A 96 7.19 -0.46 -9.29
C LEU A 96 6.54 0.92 -9.09
N PRO A 97 7.25 2.03 -8.90
CA PRO A 97 6.63 3.35 -8.81
C PRO A 97 5.74 3.67 -10.01
N GLY A 98 6.11 3.20 -11.20
CA GLY A 98 5.30 3.33 -12.41
C GLY A 98 3.97 2.58 -12.32
N VAL A 99 3.95 1.38 -11.71
CA VAL A 99 2.72 0.61 -11.46
C VAL A 99 1.81 1.35 -10.49
N PHE A 100 2.35 1.84 -9.39
CA PHE A 100 1.60 2.61 -8.39
C PHE A 100 1.03 3.90 -8.99
N ALA A 101 1.83 4.67 -9.70
CA ALA A 101 1.38 5.89 -10.36
C ALA A 101 0.30 5.63 -11.43
N SER A 102 0.43 4.53 -12.19
CA SER A 102 -0.58 4.14 -13.17
C SER A 102 -1.89 3.72 -12.49
N ASN A 103 -1.82 2.94 -11.40
CA ASN A 103 -2.99 2.59 -10.60
C ASN A 103 -3.72 3.82 -10.06
N ASP A 104 -2.98 4.78 -9.51
CA ASP A 104 -3.54 6.01 -8.93
C ASP A 104 -4.23 6.87 -9.97
N ARG A 105 -3.66 6.94 -11.18
CA ARG A 105 -4.23 7.68 -12.31
C ARG A 105 -5.48 7.03 -12.88
N VAL A 106 -5.52 5.69 -12.99
CA VAL A 106 -6.62 4.96 -13.64
C VAL A 106 -7.77 4.70 -12.67
N ALA A 107 -7.47 4.52 -11.41
CA ALA A 107 -8.46 4.20 -10.37
C ALA A 107 -8.32 5.14 -9.16
N ALA A 108 -7.57 4.74 -8.15
CA ALA A 108 -7.20 5.54 -6.98
C ALA A 108 -6.17 4.77 -6.13
N GLU A 109 -5.59 5.46 -5.12
CA GLU A 109 -4.58 4.90 -4.24
C GLU A 109 -5.07 3.71 -3.40
N TRP A 110 -6.37 3.62 -3.15
CA TRP A 110 -6.98 2.52 -2.39
C TRP A 110 -7.35 1.29 -3.22
N PHE A 111 -7.06 1.30 -4.52
CA PHE A 111 -7.11 0.08 -5.32
C PHE A 111 -5.78 -0.65 -5.27
N ALA A 112 -5.83 -1.99 -5.37
CA ALA A 112 -4.64 -2.82 -5.38
C ALA A 112 -3.78 -2.54 -6.62
N PRO A 113 -2.50 -2.14 -6.49
CA PRO A 113 -1.57 -2.01 -7.62
C PRO A 113 -1.04 -3.38 -8.06
N ALA A 114 -1.96 -4.30 -8.35
CA ALA A 114 -1.67 -5.69 -8.69
C ALA A 114 -2.74 -6.26 -9.63
N GLY A 115 -2.46 -7.43 -10.19
CA GLY A 115 -3.35 -8.11 -11.13
C GLY A 115 -3.25 -7.59 -12.57
N LEU A 116 -3.95 -8.25 -13.48
CA LEU A 116 -3.86 -7.98 -14.92
C LEU A 116 -4.33 -6.57 -15.31
N ASN A 117 -5.28 -6.02 -14.58
CA ASN A 117 -5.89 -4.73 -14.93
C ASN A 117 -5.02 -3.52 -14.51
N ARG A 118 -4.26 -3.61 -13.42
CA ARG A 118 -3.56 -2.48 -12.82
C ARG A 118 -2.11 -2.76 -12.44
N GLY A 119 -1.71 -4.04 -12.37
CA GLY A 119 -0.37 -4.46 -11.95
C GLY A 119 0.67 -4.58 -13.05
N GLY A 120 0.40 -4.11 -14.26
CA GLY A 120 1.32 -4.24 -15.40
C GLY A 120 2.62 -3.46 -15.19
N LEU A 121 3.77 -4.14 -15.32
CA LEU A 121 5.10 -3.52 -15.28
C LEU A 121 5.47 -2.97 -16.67
N VAL A 122 5.15 -1.72 -16.91
CA VAL A 122 5.55 -1.04 -18.15
C VAL A 122 7.07 -0.86 -18.17
N GLY A 123 7.70 -1.20 -19.30
CA GLY A 123 9.17 -1.15 -19.47
C GLY A 123 9.91 -2.43 -19.10
N ALA A 124 9.27 -3.39 -18.44
CA ALA A 124 9.85 -4.69 -18.19
C ALA A 124 9.77 -5.57 -19.46
N VAL A 125 10.90 -6.18 -19.84
CA VAL A 125 11.00 -7.08 -21.01
C VAL A 125 10.83 -8.54 -20.57
N SER A 126 11.41 -8.92 -19.44
CA SER A 126 11.28 -10.25 -18.86
C SER A 126 11.53 -10.20 -17.35
N VAL A 127 11.06 -11.22 -16.64
CA VAL A 127 11.49 -11.48 -15.26
C VAL A 127 12.83 -12.22 -15.27
N LEU A 128 13.62 -12.06 -14.20
CA LEU A 128 14.88 -12.81 -14.06
C LEU A 128 14.59 -14.29 -13.83
N ASP A 129 13.65 -14.57 -12.91
CA ASP A 129 13.22 -15.93 -12.57
C ASP A 129 11.71 -16.07 -12.78
N LYS A 130 11.30 -17.14 -13.46
CA LYS A 130 9.90 -17.45 -13.66
C LYS A 130 9.40 -18.27 -12.48
N VAL A 131 8.43 -17.72 -11.75
CA VAL A 131 7.83 -18.37 -10.59
C VAL A 131 6.59 -19.18 -10.97
N THR A 132 6.54 -20.43 -10.49
CA THR A 132 5.38 -21.32 -10.61
C THR A 132 4.25 -20.91 -9.65
N GLN A 133 3.08 -21.53 -9.74
CA GLN A 133 1.99 -21.24 -8.82
C GLN A 133 2.37 -21.52 -7.36
N SER A 134 2.92 -22.69 -7.07
CA SER A 134 3.34 -23.06 -5.72
C SER A 134 4.40 -22.12 -5.14
N GLU A 135 5.33 -21.66 -5.99
CA GLU A 135 6.35 -20.69 -5.58
C GLU A 135 5.77 -19.31 -5.31
N ARG A 136 4.74 -18.89 -6.08
CA ARG A 136 4.01 -17.65 -5.79
C ARG A 136 3.28 -17.73 -4.46
N ASP A 137 2.66 -18.87 -4.17
CA ASP A 137 1.95 -19.09 -2.91
C ASP A 137 2.95 -19.00 -1.73
N THR A 138 4.11 -19.66 -1.85
CA THR A 138 5.20 -19.58 -0.86
C THR A 138 5.69 -18.15 -0.63
N LEU A 139 5.95 -17.39 -1.71
CA LEU A 139 6.35 -15.98 -1.62
C LEU A 139 5.28 -15.15 -0.94
N TYR A 140 4.02 -15.33 -1.35
CA TYR A 140 2.91 -14.56 -0.83
C TYR A 140 2.61 -14.87 0.64
N GLU A 141 2.70 -16.11 1.06
CA GLU A 141 2.64 -16.49 2.48
C GLU A 141 3.76 -15.83 3.28
N GLY A 142 4.98 -15.78 2.72
CA GLY A 142 6.16 -15.15 3.29
C GLY A 142 6.21 -13.61 3.16
N LYS A 143 5.09 -12.93 2.90
CA LYS A 143 4.98 -11.45 2.78
C LYS A 143 5.74 -10.84 1.58
N VAL A 144 6.16 -11.64 0.62
CA VAL A 144 6.81 -11.18 -0.61
C VAL A 144 5.81 -11.13 -1.74
N ASN A 145 5.72 -10.02 -2.45
CA ASN A 145 4.80 -9.85 -3.56
C ASN A 145 5.43 -10.36 -4.86
N PRO A 146 4.88 -11.43 -5.48
CA PRO A 146 5.46 -11.96 -6.69
C PRO A 146 5.22 -11.06 -7.91
N ILE A 147 6.23 -11.00 -8.78
CA ILE A 147 6.14 -10.43 -10.13
C ILE A 147 6.11 -11.60 -11.11
N CYS A 148 5.05 -11.70 -11.88
CA CYS A 148 4.77 -12.85 -12.74
C CYS A 148 4.79 -12.47 -14.21
N GLN A 149 5.23 -13.39 -15.04
CA GLN A 149 5.12 -13.27 -16.50
C GLN A 149 4.13 -14.32 -17.00
N PHE A 150 2.95 -13.87 -17.41
CA PHE A 150 1.93 -14.73 -17.97
C PHE A 150 2.01 -14.73 -19.50
N PRO A 151 1.86 -15.91 -20.16
CA PRO A 151 1.84 -16.00 -21.61
C PRO A 151 0.73 -15.12 -22.20
N GLY A 152 1.09 -14.24 -23.12
CA GLY A 152 0.14 -13.34 -23.79
C GLY A 152 -0.39 -12.17 -22.96
N GLN A 153 -0.01 -12.04 -21.69
CA GLN A 153 -0.53 -11.00 -20.79
C GLN A 153 0.54 -10.07 -20.19
N GLY A 154 1.81 -10.33 -20.54
CA GLY A 154 2.93 -9.50 -20.11
C GLY A 154 3.42 -9.80 -18.69
N ILE A 155 4.12 -8.83 -18.11
CA ILE A 155 4.70 -8.92 -16.78
C ILE A 155 3.85 -8.08 -15.83
N VAL A 156 3.42 -8.71 -14.73
CA VAL A 156 2.48 -8.09 -13.78
C VAL A 156 2.88 -8.37 -12.34
N VAL A 157 2.58 -7.43 -11.48
CA VAL A 157 2.59 -7.63 -10.02
C VAL A 157 1.41 -8.52 -9.63
N TRP A 158 1.67 -9.57 -8.85
CA TRP A 158 0.66 -10.57 -8.46
C TRP A 158 0.48 -10.69 -6.96
N GLY A 159 0.71 -9.62 -6.22
CA GLY A 159 0.55 -9.54 -4.77
C GLY A 159 0.49 -8.11 -4.27
N GLN A 160 -0.06 -7.93 -3.06
CA GLN A 160 -0.20 -6.63 -2.42
C GLN A 160 -0.06 -6.68 -0.89
N LYS A 161 0.79 -7.55 -0.37
CA LYS A 161 1.08 -7.62 1.06
C LYS A 161 2.10 -6.57 1.48
N THR A 162 1.89 -6.02 2.67
CA THR A 162 2.92 -5.29 3.41
C THR A 162 3.82 -6.27 4.18
N LEU A 163 4.87 -5.78 4.80
CA LEU A 163 5.76 -6.61 5.64
C LEU A 163 5.20 -6.87 7.05
N GLN A 164 3.96 -6.50 7.33
CA GLN A 164 3.34 -6.68 8.64
C GLN A 164 3.18 -8.15 9.01
N ASP A 165 3.58 -8.52 10.23
CA ASP A 165 3.46 -9.88 10.76
C ASP A 165 2.04 -10.18 11.24
N LYS A 166 1.44 -9.27 11.99
CA LYS A 166 0.09 -9.48 12.55
C LYS A 166 -0.98 -9.32 11.49
N PRO A 167 -1.87 -10.32 11.31
CA PRO A 167 -3.02 -10.19 10.42
C PRO A 167 -3.90 -9.02 10.82
N SER A 168 -4.05 -8.05 9.94
CA SER A 168 -4.96 -6.91 10.08
C SER A 168 -5.32 -6.36 8.71
N ALA A 169 -6.22 -5.37 8.67
CA ALA A 169 -6.50 -4.68 7.42
C ALA A 169 -5.27 -3.97 6.81
N LEU A 170 -4.25 -3.66 7.64
CA LEU A 170 -3.03 -2.97 7.25
C LEU A 170 -1.95 -3.91 6.67
N ASP A 171 -2.20 -5.21 6.66
CA ASP A 171 -1.34 -6.18 5.99
C ASP A 171 -1.48 -6.12 4.46
N ARG A 172 -2.34 -5.22 3.96
CA ARG A 172 -2.56 -4.98 2.53
C ARG A 172 -2.15 -3.56 2.12
N ILE A 173 -1.43 -3.46 1.01
CA ILE A 173 -0.89 -2.21 0.48
C ILE A 173 -2.00 -1.20 0.16
N ASN A 174 -3.09 -1.64 -0.46
CA ASN A 174 -4.21 -0.77 -0.82
C ASN A 174 -4.83 -0.09 0.40
N VAL A 175 -5.02 -0.82 1.50
CA VAL A 175 -5.58 -0.27 2.75
C VAL A 175 -4.59 0.68 3.41
N ARG A 176 -3.30 0.31 3.45
CA ARG A 176 -2.27 1.22 4.00
C ARG A 176 -2.22 2.52 3.21
N ARG A 177 -2.25 2.47 1.89
CA ARG A 177 -2.22 3.67 1.04
C ARG A 177 -3.49 4.52 1.19
N LEU A 178 -4.67 3.89 1.31
CA LEU A 178 -5.89 4.60 1.68
C LEU A 178 -5.70 5.43 2.95
N LEU A 179 -5.13 4.82 4.01
CA LEU A 179 -4.93 5.54 5.28
C LEU A 179 -3.90 6.65 5.17
N LEU A 180 -2.84 6.48 4.35
CA LEU A 180 -1.87 7.55 4.10
C LEU A 180 -2.55 8.76 3.45
N THR A 181 -3.37 8.53 2.42
CA THR A 181 -4.10 9.58 1.71
C THR A 181 -5.09 10.30 2.61
N VAL A 182 -5.91 9.53 3.36
CA VAL A 182 -6.88 10.10 4.32
C VAL A 182 -6.16 10.91 5.40
N ARG A 183 -5.07 10.37 5.97
CA ARG A 183 -4.29 11.06 7.00
C ARG A 183 -3.70 12.38 6.50
N LYS A 184 -3.12 12.40 5.31
CA LYS A 184 -2.58 13.63 4.71
C LYS A 184 -3.66 14.70 4.54
N TYR A 185 -4.80 14.32 4.00
CA TYR A 185 -5.92 15.24 3.81
C TYR A 185 -6.40 15.83 5.14
N ILE A 186 -6.63 14.96 6.15
CA ILE A 186 -7.09 15.41 7.47
C ILE A 186 -6.05 16.27 8.16
N ALA A 187 -4.77 15.90 8.10
CA ALA A 187 -3.69 16.70 8.68
C ALA A 187 -3.59 18.09 8.05
N SER A 188 -3.72 18.21 6.72
CA SER A 188 -3.71 19.48 6.03
C SER A 188 -4.92 20.36 6.41
N THR A 189 -6.11 19.75 6.49
CA THR A 189 -7.35 20.44 6.88
C THR A 189 -7.30 20.89 8.34
N SER A 190 -6.77 20.05 9.23
CA SER A 190 -6.68 20.36 10.66
C SER A 190 -5.77 21.55 10.98
N LYS A 191 -4.78 21.85 10.11
CA LYS A 191 -3.92 23.02 10.29
C LYS A 191 -4.69 24.35 10.32
N TYR A 192 -5.82 24.43 9.61
CA TYR A 192 -6.67 25.63 9.60
C TYR A 192 -7.53 25.79 10.86
N LEU A 193 -7.56 24.79 11.74
CA LEU A 193 -8.29 24.84 12.99
C LEU A 193 -7.39 25.17 14.20
N VAL A 194 -6.08 25.19 13.98
CA VAL A 194 -5.11 25.57 15.03
C VAL A 194 -5.30 27.06 15.35
N PHE A 195 -5.37 27.37 16.64
CA PHE A 195 -5.68 28.71 17.20
C PHE A 195 -7.14 29.17 17.03
N GLU A 196 -8.04 28.36 16.45
CA GLU A 196 -9.47 28.63 16.46
C GLU A 196 -10.08 28.32 17.84
N GLN A 197 -11.20 28.97 18.16
CA GLN A 197 -11.92 28.70 19.41
C GLN A 197 -12.48 27.27 19.41
N ASN A 198 -12.37 26.56 20.52
CA ASN A 198 -12.97 25.22 20.67
C ASN A 198 -14.49 25.34 20.91
N SER A 199 -15.19 25.75 19.90
CA SER A 199 -16.65 25.91 19.90
C SER A 199 -17.32 24.81 19.09
N SER A 200 -18.64 24.64 19.26
CA SER A 200 -19.46 23.76 18.43
C SER A 200 -19.39 24.14 16.95
N GLU A 201 -19.25 25.43 16.65
CA GLU A 201 -19.11 25.93 15.29
C GLU A 201 -17.83 25.45 14.62
N THR A 202 -16.69 25.55 15.31
CA THR A 202 -15.40 25.07 14.80
C THR A 202 -15.42 23.55 14.60
N ARG A 203 -16.03 22.79 15.52
CA ARG A 203 -16.23 21.36 15.39
C ARG A 203 -17.09 20.99 14.18
N ASN A 204 -18.20 21.70 13.98
CA ASN A 204 -19.07 21.49 12.81
C ASN A 204 -18.38 21.86 11.50
N ARG A 205 -17.52 22.89 11.48
CA ARG A 205 -16.71 23.25 10.31
C ARG A 205 -15.80 22.09 9.90
N PHE A 206 -15.13 21.44 10.85
CA PHE A 206 -14.33 20.25 10.57
C PHE A 206 -15.18 19.11 10.00
N LEU A 207 -16.31 18.78 10.64
CA LEU A 207 -17.21 17.72 10.18
C LEU A 207 -17.72 17.98 8.76
N ASN A 208 -18.06 19.23 8.44
CA ASN A 208 -18.55 19.65 7.11
C ASN A 208 -17.50 19.54 6.00
N ILE A 209 -16.22 19.48 6.35
CA ILE A 209 -15.12 19.28 5.39
C ILE A 209 -14.77 17.78 5.28
N VAL A 210 -14.67 17.09 6.43
CA VAL A 210 -14.17 15.72 6.45
C VAL A 210 -15.24 14.71 6.01
N ASN A 211 -16.50 14.88 6.40
CA ASN A 211 -17.56 13.94 6.02
C ASN A 211 -17.74 13.84 4.49
N PRO A 212 -17.89 14.92 3.71
CA PRO A 212 -18.04 14.82 2.25
C PRO A 212 -16.81 14.20 1.58
N TYR A 213 -15.60 14.45 2.12
CA TYR A 213 -14.39 13.81 1.62
C TYR A 213 -14.41 12.28 1.80
N LEU A 214 -14.76 11.81 3.00
CA LEU A 214 -14.88 10.38 3.29
C LEU A 214 -16.05 9.72 2.54
N GLU A 215 -17.17 10.42 2.37
CA GLU A 215 -18.28 9.99 1.51
C GLU A 215 -17.82 9.80 0.06
N GLY A 216 -17.02 10.72 -0.47
CA GLY A 216 -16.43 10.60 -1.80
C GLY A 216 -15.53 9.37 -1.95
N ILE A 217 -14.76 9.02 -0.92
CA ILE A 217 -13.96 7.78 -0.89
C ILE A 217 -14.87 6.55 -0.83
N GLN A 218 -15.93 6.59 -0.02
CA GLN A 218 -16.90 5.50 0.10
C GLN A 218 -17.63 5.23 -1.24
N GLN A 219 -18.09 6.27 -1.91
CA GLN A 219 -18.74 6.18 -3.23
C GLN A 219 -17.78 5.60 -4.29
N ARG A 220 -16.48 5.86 -4.16
CA ARG A 220 -15.42 5.33 -5.02
C ARG A 220 -14.85 4.00 -4.52
N GLN A 221 -15.59 3.25 -3.69
CA GLN A 221 -15.25 1.91 -3.21
C GLN A 221 -13.99 1.83 -2.33
N GLY A 222 -13.56 2.91 -1.69
CA GLY A 222 -12.44 2.89 -0.76
C GLY A 222 -12.83 2.45 0.65
N LEU A 223 -14.06 2.73 1.05
CA LEU A 223 -14.58 2.42 2.38
C LEU A 223 -15.94 1.74 2.27
N TYR A 224 -16.21 0.77 3.13
CA TYR A 224 -17.55 0.23 3.37
C TYR A 224 -18.38 1.19 4.21
N ALA A 225 -17.78 1.69 5.28
CA ALA A 225 -18.39 2.64 6.18
C ALA A 225 -17.34 3.50 6.88
N PHE A 226 -17.75 4.66 7.36
CA PHE A 226 -16.94 5.51 8.22
C PHE A 226 -17.83 6.23 9.25
N ARG A 227 -17.20 6.71 10.31
CA ARG A 227 -17.84 7.58 11.30
C ARG A 227 -16.82 8.58 11.81
N VAL A 228 -17.19 9.86 11.81
CA VAL A 228 -16.40 10.94 12.38
C VAL A 228 -17.12 11.44 13.63
N VAL A 229 -16.40 11.54 14.73
CA VAL A 229 -16.90 12.05 16.00
C VAL A 229 -16.04 13.23 16.41
N MET A 230 -16.64 14.40 16.49
CA MET A 230 -16.01 15.62 17.03
C MET A 230 -17.12 16.45 17.66
N ASP A 231 -17.61 15.99 18.80
CA ASP A 231 -18.74 16.55 19.51
C ASP A 231 -18.42 16.71 21.04
N GLU A 232 -19.42 16.93 21.83
CA GLU A 232 -19.27 17.10 23.29
C GLU A 232 -18.86 15.82 24.01
N THR A 233 -19.08 14.65 23.41
CA THR A 233 -18.71 13.36 24.02
C THR A 233 -17.20 13.16 24.08
N ASN A 234 -16.47 13.70 23.11
CA ASN A 234 -15.01 13.63 23.07
C ASN A 234 -14.30 14.98 23.32
N ASN A 235 -15.07 16.10 23.39
CA ASN A 235 -14.58 17.42 23.82
C ASN A 235 -15.30 17.85 25.09
N THR A 236 -14.99 17.14 26.18
CA THR A 236 -15.49 17.46 27.52
C THR A 236 -14.86 18.76 28.05
N PRO A 237 -15.43 19.41 29.10
CA PRO A 237 -14.85 20.62 29.69
C PRO A 237 -13.35 20.46 30.05
N ASP A 238 -12.94 19.32 30.60
CA ASP A 238 -11.54 19.04 30.91
C ASP A 238 -10.63 19.05 29.65
N VAL A 239 -11.11 18.55 28.53
CA VAL A 239 -10.37 18.57 27.24
C VAL A 239 -10.27 20.00 26.72
N ILE A 240 -11.34 20.78 26.84
CA ILE A 240 -11.39 22.19 26.42
C ILE A 240 -10.47 23.04 27.29
N ASP A 241 -10.50 22.86 28.60
CA ASP A 241 -9.65 23.59 29.56
C ASP A 241 -8.16 23.33 29.34
N ARG A 242 -7.83 22.18 28.75
CA ARG A 242 -6.45 21.85 28.33
C ARG A 242 -6.07 22.37 26.95
N ASN A 243 -6.91 23.20 26.32
CA ASN A 243 -6.75 23.73 24.96
C ASN A 243 -6.61 22.63 23.88
N ILE A 244 -7.31 21.51 24.06
CA ILE A 244 -7.29 20.38 23.14
C ILE A 244 -8.60 20.33 22.37
N LEU A 245 -8.54 20.26 21.03
CA LEU A 245 -9.65 19.90 20.16
C LEU A 245 -9.47 18.43 19.72
N LYS A 246 -10.41 17.57 20.12
CA LYS A 246 -10.31 16.12 19.92
C LYS A 246 -11.33 15.63 18.91
N GLY A 247 -10.85 14.95 17.86
CA GLY A 247 -11.67 14.21 16.89
C GLY A 247 -11.31 12.73 16.88
N ALA A 248 -12.28 11.89 16.56
CA ALA A 248 -12.08 10.46 16.33
C ALA A 248 -12.70 10.06 14.98
N ILE A 249 -11.93 9.33 14.17
CA ILE A 249 -12.36 8.88 12.85
C ILE A 249 -12.26 7.36 12.80
N TYR A 250 -13.39 6.71 12.58
CA TYR A 250 -13.52 5.27 12.46
C TYR A 250 -13.71 4.92 10.99
N LEU A 251 -12.87 4.02 10.47
CA LEU A 251 -12.88 3.64 9.07
C LEU A 251 -13.03 2.13 8.93
N GLN A 252 -13.86 1.70 8.00
CA GLN A 252 -13.97 0.32 7.56
C GLN A 252 -13.54 0.24 6.09
N PRO A 253 -12.26 -0.09 5.81
CA PRO A 253 -11.77 -0.18 4.44
C PRO A 253 -12.37 -1.35 3.68
N THR A 254 -12.53 -1.19 2.37
CA THR A 254 -12.93 -2.28 1.49
C THR A 254 -11.80 -3.31 1.36
N LYS A 255 -12.17 -4.58 1.27
CA LYS A 255 -11.24 -5.69 1.02
C LYS A 255 -11.25 -6.05 -0.46
N THR A 256 -10.08 -6.38 -1.00
CA THR A 256 -9.93 -6.90 -2.36
C THR A 256 -10.13 -8.42 -2.37
N ALA A 257 -10.72 -8.94 -3.44
CA ALA A 257 -10.75 -10.39 -3.69
C ALA A 257 -9.38 -10.83 -4.22
N GLU A 258 -8.68 -11.65 -3.48
CA GLU A 258 -7.36 -12.21 -3.85
C GLU A 258 -7.46 -13.67 -4.29
N PHE A 259 -8.47 -14.38 -3.76
CA PHE A 259 -8.76 -15.78 -4.09
C PHE A 259 -10.17 -15.88 -4.64
N ILE A 260 -10.31 -16.57 -5.78
CA ILE A 260 -11.60 -16.84 -6.41
C ILE A 260 -11.81 -18.34 -6.40
N GLN A 261 -12.83 -18.80 -5.70
CA GLN A 261 -13.27 -20.20 -5.70
C GLN A 261 -14.52 -20.29 -6.56
N ILE A 262 -14.50 -21.19 -7.55
CA ILE A 262 -15.62 -21.44 -8.46
C ILE A 262 -15.93 -22.92 -8.39
N ASP A 263 -17.15 -23.24 -7.96
CA ASP A 263 -17.65 -24.61 -7.91
C ASP A 263 -18.47 -24.91 -9.18
N PHE A 264 -18.06 -25.91 -9.93
CA PHE A 264 -18.77 -26.38 -11.09
C PHE A 264 -19.64 -27.60 -10.71
N ASN A 265 -20.96 -27.43 -10.76
CA ASN A 265 -21.90 -28.51 -10.50
C ASN A 265 -22.43 -29.04 -11.85
N ILE A 266 -22.06 -30.28 -12.20
CA ILE A 266 -22.58 -30.96 -13.39
C ILE A 266 -23.85 -31.69 -12.99
N LEU A 267 -24.96 -31.22 -13.52
CA LEU A 267 -26.27 -31.88 -13.30
C LEU A 267 -26.60 -32.87 -14.41
N PRO A 268 -27.28 -33.98 -14.12
CA PRO A 268 -27.77 -34.87 -15.15
C PRO A 268 -28.83 -34.18 -16.02
N THR A 269 -28.97 -34.70 -17.27
CA THR A 269 -29.96 -34.19 -18.22
C THR A 269 -31.37 -34.19 -17.64
N GLY A 270 -32.04 -33.05 -17.60
CA GLY A 270 -33.40 -32.92 -17.05
C GLY A 270 -33.47 -32.51 -15.58
N ALA A 271 -32.34 -32.32 -14.89
CA ALA A 271 -32.35 -31.76 -13.53
C ALA A 271 -32.73 -30.29 -13.54
N ALA A 272 -33.57 -29.85 -12.62
CA ALA A 272 -33.91 -28.44 -12.44
C ALA A 272 -32.74 -27.69 -11.79
N PHE A 273 -32.43 -26.48 -12.25
CA PHE A 273 -31.50 -25.56 -11.59
C PHE A 273 -32.23 -24.96 -10.39
N ASN A 274 -32.08 -25.58 -9.22
CA ASN A 274 -32.54 -24.96 -7.97
C ASN A 274 -31.41 -24.02 -7.48
N GLY A 275 -31.53 -22.71 -7.70
CA GLY A 275 -30.65 -21.67 -7.19
C GLY A 275 -31.15 -21.14 -5.86
#